data_bfdfb06b3368eaf3ffa313cee24c66b1
#
_entry.id   bfdfb06b3368eaf3ffa313cee24c66b1
#
_cell.length_a   1.000
_cell.length_b   1.000
_cell.length_c   1.000
_cell.angle_alpha   90.00
_cell.angle_beta   90.00
_cell.angle_gamma   90.00
#
_symmetry.space_group_name_H-M   'P 1'
#
loop_
_entity.id
_entity.type
_entity.pdbx_description
1 polymer ?
#
loop_
_entity_poly.entity_id
_entity_poly.type
_entity_poly.pdbx_seq_one_letter_code
_entity_poly.pdbx_strand_id
1 'polypeptide(L)'
;MENNLEKLTLENGMKIYLYKDSTKHSTFVNFITKYGGFYNDFKIDDKEYNIPNGMAHFIEHLLIETSKYGNLIHVLGEKQMSTNGVTYTDMTQFYFNAVENVEIGIETLIRAINEADFNQEDIEKTKGAIYQEVRMQRDNKFRVLNDVKMKNIFKKIPYINNLGDLNNVMNFSYEQVKLCYDAFYNPNNQIVVVAGN
;
A
#
# COMPACT_ATOMS: atom_id res chain seq x y z
N MET A 1 -6.96 5.42 -28.29
CA MET A 1 -6.59 5.00 -26.91
C MET A 1 -7.39 3.79 -26.42
N GLU A 2 -8.65 3.60 -26.78
CA GLU A 2 -9.47 2.46 -26.28
C GLU A 2 -9.07 1.08 -26.82
N ASN A 3 -8.44 0.98 -27.98
CA ASN A 3 -8.09 -0.32 -28.61
C ASN A 3 -6.93 -1.09 -27.93
N ASN A 4 -6.21 -0.49 -26.97
CA ASN A 4 -5.04 -1.10 -26.35
C ASN A 4 -5.26 -1.45 -24.87
N LEU A 5 -6.48 -1.28 -24.36
CA LEU A 5 -6.83 -1.57 -22.98
C LEU A 5 -7.63 -2.87 -22.89
N GLU A 6 -7.03 -3.88 -22.28
CA GLU A 6 -7.69 -5.12 -21.92
C GLU A 6 -8.10 -5.11 -20.44
N LYS A 7 -9.26 -5.69 -20.15
CA LYS A 7 -9.80 -5.82 -18.80
C LYS A 7 -10.15 -7.26 -18.50
N LEU A 8 -9.59 -7.79 -17.44
CA LEU A 8 -9.83 -9.15 -16.99
C LEU A 8 -10.33 -9.14 -15.55
N THR A 9 -11.15 -10.11 -15.21
CA THR A 9 -11.50 -10.41 -13.81
C THR A 9 -11.21 -11.88 -13.57
N LEU A 10 -10.33 -12.17 -12.62
CA LEU A 10 -9.99 -13.54 -12.26
C LEU A 10 -11.11 -14.19 -11.43
N GLU A 11 -11.11 -15.51 -11.34
CA GLU A 11 -12.11 -16.28 -10.57
C GLU A 11 -12.17 -15.86 -9.08
N ASN A 12 -11.03 -15.45 -8.51
CA ASN A 12 -10.93 -14.94 -7.14
C ASN A 12 -11.38 -13.47 -6.97
N GLY A 13 -11.91 -12.84 -8.04
CA GLY A 13 -12.42 -11.48 -8.06
C GLY A 13 -11.41 -10.37 -8.30
N MET A 14 -10.10 -10.69 -8.42
CA MET A 14 -9.07 -9.70 -8.74
C MET A 14 -9.29 -9.13 -10.14
N LYS A 15 -9.19 -7.80 -10.27
CA LYS A 15 -9.32 -7.11 -11.55
C LYS A 15 -7.95 -6.75 -12.11
N ILE A 16 -7.75 -7.03 -13.40
CA ILE A 16 -6.51 -6.74 -14.10
C ILE A 16 -6.82 -5.82 -15.28
N TYR A 17 -6.02 -4.77 -15.43
CA TYR A 17 -6.06 -3.85 -16.53
C TYR A 17 -4.72 -3.86 -17.24
N LEU A 18 -4.71 -4.24 -18.51
CA LEU A 18 -3.50 -4.32 -19.34
C LEU A 18 -3.59 -3.23 -20.41
N TYR A 19 -2.62 -2.33 -20.41
CA TYR A 19 -2.49 -1.31 -21.45
C TYR A 19 -1.18 -1.51 -22.22
N LYS A 20 -1.30 -1.98 -23.46
CA LYS A 20 -0.15 -2.22 -24.34
C LYS A 20 0.23 -0.96 -25.09
N ASP A 21 1.49 -0.54 -24.95
CA ASP A 21 2.11 0.56 -25.69
C ASP A 21 3.51 0.15 -26.17
N SER A 22 3.60 -0.38 -27.38
CA SER A 22 4.85 -0.84 -28.00
C SER A 22 5.86 0.29 -28.29
N THR A 23 5.49 1.56 -28.04
CA THR A 23 6.44 2.69 -28.14
C THR A 23 7.26 2.87 -26.89
N LYS A 24 6.91 2.19 -25.80
CA LYS A 24 7.63 2.25 -24.52
C LYS A 24 8.71 1.17 -24.43
N HIS A 25 9.75 1.47 -23.66
CA HIS A 25 10.86 0.55 -23.40
C HIS A 25 10.79 -0.09 -22.02
N SER A 26 9.81 0.31 -21.20
CA SER A 26 9.61 -0.24 -19.87
C SER A 26 8.14 -0.49 -19.62
N THR A 27 7.87 -1.40 -18.69
CA THR A 27 6.54 -1.72 -18.20
C THR A 27 6.40 -1.25 -16.76
N PHE A 28 5.36 -0.49 -16.50
CA PHE A 28 4.94 -0.08 -15.16
C PHE A 28 3.83 -1.00 -14.66
N VAL A 29 4.03 -1.57 -13.49
CA VAL A 29 3.04 -2.43 -12.80
C VAL A 29 2.63 -1.76 -11.52
N ASN A 30 1.32 -1.65 -11.30
CA ASN A 30 0.74 -1.08 -10.08
C ASN A 30 -0.28 -2.05 -9.49
N PHE A 31 -0.02 -2.49 -8.27
CA PHE A 31 -0.90 -3.33 -7.48
C PHE A 31 -1.61 -2.45 -6.44
N ILE A 32 -2.91 -2.40 -6.49
CA ILE A 32 -3.74 -1.48 -5.73
C ILE A 32 -4.65 -2.28 -4.80
N THR A 33 -4.58 -2.04 -3.50
CA THR A 33 -5.57 -2.51 -2.51
C THR A 33 -6.46 -1.34 -2.14
N LYS A 34 -7.77 -1.51 -2.16
CA LYS A 34 -8.75 -0.49 -1.76
C LYS A 34 -8.81 -0.41 -0.23
N TYR A 35 -7.71 0.01 0.35
CA TYR A 35 -7.54 0.29 1.76
C TYR A 35 -6.59 1.45 1.92
N GLY A 36 -7.04 2.52 2.56
CA GLY A 36 -6.28 3.75 2.76
C GLY A 36 -6.70 4.44 4.05
N GLY A 37 -6.24 5.68 4.25
CA GLY A 37 -6.43 6.41 5.49
C GLY A 37 -7.90 6.66 5.92
N PHE A 38 -8.87 6.55 5.02
CA PHE A 38 -10.29 6.72 5.34
C PHE A 38 -10.95 5.48 5.96
N TYR A 39 -10.36 4.30 5.82
CA TYR A 39 -10.98 3.04 6.24
C TYR A 39 -10.61 2.67 7.68
N ASN A 40 -10.82 3.61 8.60
CA ASN A 40 -10.58 3.39 10.03
C ASN A 40 -11.79 2.81 10.74
N ASP A 41 -12.99 3.17 10.27
CA ASP A 41 -14.27 2.63 10.74
C ASP A 41 -14.81 1.66 9.69
N PHE A 42 -14.98 0.40 10.06
CA PHE A 42 -15.50 -0.62 9.16
C PHE A 42 -16.25 -1.70 9.92
N LYS A 43 -17.00 -2.52 9.17
CA LYS A 43 -17.80 -3.60 9.71
C LYS A 43 -17.43 -4.93 9.05
N ILE A 44 -17.25 -5.95 9.87
CA ILE A 44 -17.13 -7.34 9.41
C ILE A 44 -18.31 -8.09 10.02
N ASP A 45 -19.13 -8.67 9.18
CA ASP A 45 -20.44 -9.24 9.57
C ASP A 45 -21.26 -8.20 10.36
N ASP A 46 -21.61 -8.48 11.60
CA ASP A 46 -22.37 -7.58 12.48
C ASP A 46 -21.50 -6.83 13.49
N LYS A 47 -20.19 -7.00 13.46
CA LYS A 47 -19.26 -6.35 14.40
C LYS A 47 -18.61 -5.13 13.79
N GLU A 48 -18.74 -3.98 14.48
CA GLU A 48 -18.10 -2.72 14.12
C GLU A 48 -16.70 -2.62 14.73
N TYR A 49 -15.77 -2.10 13.94
CA TYR A 49 -14.38 -1.87 14.33
C TYR A 49 -14.02 -0.41 14.11
N ASN A 50 -13.31 0.15 15.07
CA ASN A 50 -12.70 1.47 14.97
C ASN A 50 -11.20 1.32 15.20
N ILE A 51 -10.42 1.59 14.16
CA ILE A 51 -8.96 1.45 14.16
C ILE A 51 -8.34 2.85 14.10
N PRO A 52 -7.35 3.17 14.92
CA PRO A 52 -6.72 4.48 14.88
C PRO A 52 -6.04 4.76 13.52
N ASN A 53 -5.99 6.04 13.13
CA ASN A 53 -5.35 6.49 11.89
C ASN A 53 -3.91 6.02 11.76
N GLY A 54 -3.49 5.71 10.53
CA GLY A 54 -2.14 5.30 10.19
C GLY A 54 -2.00 3.80 9.93
N MET A 55 -3.04 2.98 10.17
CA MET A 55 -2.96 1.54 10.01
C MET A 55 -2.69 1.12 8.54
N ALA A 56 -3.32 1.76 7.57
CA ALA A 56 -3.08 1.44 6.16
C ALA A 56 -1.61 1.68 5.76
N HIS A 57 -1.03 2.78 6.20
CA HIS A 57 0.38 3.11 5.99
C HIS A 57 1.32 2.17 6.76
N PHE A 58 0.93 1.78 7.98
CA PHE A 58 1.66 0.79 8.75
C PHE A 58 1.77 -0.55 8.01
N ILE A 59 0.65 -1.04 7.48
CA ILE A 59 0.63 -2.30 6.71
C ILE A 59 1.43 -2.17 5.40
N GLU A 60 1.42 -0.99 4.75
CA GLU A 60 2.28 -0.75 3.58
C GLU A 60 3.75 -0.99 3.90
N HIS A 61 4.28 -0.35 4.96
CA HIS A 61 5.67 -0.55 5.41
C HIS A 61 5.94 -2.01 5.76
N LEU A 62 5.03 -2.62 6.54
CA LEU A 62 5.16 -4.01 6.96
C LEU A 62 5.31 -4.94 5.75
N LEU A 63 4.49 -4.79 4.71
CA LEU A 63 4.51 -5.63 3.52
C LEU A 63 5.74 -5.40 2.64
N ILE A 64 6.26 -4.17 2.59
CA ILE A 64 7.48 -3.86 1.82
C ILE A 64 8.72 -4.36 2.54
N GLU A 65 8.81 -4.13 3.86
CA GLU A 65 10.06 -4.26 4.60
C GLU A 65 10.27 -5.65 5.20
N THR A 66 9.17 -6.34 5.52
CA THR A 66 9.21 -7.60 6.31
C THR A 66 8.51 -8.78 5.63
N SER A 67 8.31 -8.71 4.32
CA SER A 67 7.75 -9.83 3.55
C SER A 67 8.56 -11.11 3.80
N LYS A 68 7.89 -12.26 3.87
CA LYS A 68 8.57 -13.58 3.91
C LYS A 68 9.48 -13.83 2.71
N TYR A 69 9.32 -13.03 1.67
CA TYR A 69 10.17 -13.04 0.47
C TYR A 69 11.36 -12.06 0.58
N GLY A 70 11.54 -11.40 1.71
CA GLY A 70 12.56 -10.37 1.96
C GLY A 70 12.03 -8.96 1.74
N ASN A 71 12.89 -7.96 1.97
CA ASN A 71 12.54 -6.58 1.69
C ASN A 71 12.34 -6.38 0.17
N LEU A 72 11.14 -6.01 -0.24
CA LEU A 72 10.74 -5.92 -1.65
C LEU A 72 11.59 -4.95 -2.46
N ILE A 73 12.05 -3.85 -1.85
CA ILE A 73 12.91 -2.88 -2.53
C ILE A 73 14.24 -3.55 -2.92
N HIS A 74 14.79 -4.35 -2.04
CA HIS A 74 16.03 -5.10 -2.33
C HIS A 74 15.79 -6.24 -3.32
N VAL A 75 14.79 -7.08 -3.05
CA VAL A 75 14.50 -8.27 -3.89
C VAL A 75 14.19 -7.92 -5.35
N LEU A 76 13.39 -6.87 -5.56
CA LEU A 76 13.08 -6.38 -6.91
C LEU A 76 14.22 -5.53 -7.48
N GLY A 77 14.95 -4.80 -6.63
CA GLY A 77 16.15 -4.05 -7.02
C GLY A 77 17.26 -4.93 -7.59
N GLU A 78 17.51 -6.11 -7.00
CA GLU A 78 18.46 -7.10 -7.53
C GLU A 78 18.09 -7.60 -8.94
N LYS A 79 16.80 -7.48 -9.29
CA LYS A 79 16.26 -7.79 -10.63
C LYS A 79 16.18 -6.57 -11.55
N GLN A 80 16.84 -5.47 -11.16
CA GLN A 80 16.84 -4.18 -11.89
C GLN A 80 15.45 -3.53 -12.01
N MET A 81 14.58 -3.78 -11.04
CA MET A 81 13.27 -3.17 -10.96
C MET A 81 13.27 -2.06 -9.90
N SER A 82 12.74 -0.90 -10.28
CA SER A 82 12.48 0.19 -9.31
C SER A 82 11.10 -0.02 -8.70
N THR A 83 11.03 -0.25 -7.39
CA THR A 83 9.79 -0.52 -6.66
C THR A 83 9.61 0.41 -5.49
N ASN A 84 8.34 0.65 -5.11
CA ASN A 84 7.96 1.37 -3.90
C ASN A 84 6.49 1.08 -3.53
N GLY A 85 6.07 1.57 -2.35
CA GLY A 85 4.68 1.66 -1.93
C GLY A 85 4.26 3.09 -1.67
N VAL A 86 2.96 3.33 -1.66
CA VAL A 86 2.36 4.61 -1.26
C VAL A 86 0.94 4.42 -0.75
N THR A 87 0.65 5.01 0.41
CA THR A 87 -0.69 5.01 0.99
C THR A 87 -1.38 6.35 0.77
N TYR A 88 -2.53 6.29 0.11
CA TYR A 88 -3.46 7.40 -0.09
C TYR A 88 -4.61 7.35 0.93
N THR A 89 -5.55 8.26 0.78
CA THR A 89 -6.73 8.31 1.64
C THR A 89 -7.69 7.13 1.41
N ASP A 90 -7.77 6.63 0.18
CA ASP A 90 -8.74 5.60 -0.25
C ASP A 90 -8.11 4.29 -0.71
N MET A 91 -6.78 4.24 -0.89
CA MET A 91 -6.07 3.06 -1.38
C MET A 91 -4.61 3.02 -0.92
N THR A 92 -4.03 1.83 -0.97
CA THR A 92 -2.59 1.60 -0.90
C THR A 92 -2.12 1.00 -2.21
N GLN A 93 -1.01 1.50 -2.74
CA GLN A 93 -0.41 1.06 -3.98
C GLN A 93 0.98 0.48 -3.72
N PHE A 94 1.28 -0.62 -4.41
CA PHE A 94 2.60 -1.19 -4.52
C PHE A 94 2.95 -1.27 -5.99
N TYR A 95 4.06 -0.71 -6.40
CA TYR A 95 4.36 -0.62 -7.82
C TYR A 95 5.83 -0.89 -8.11
N PHE A 96 6.07 -1.31 -9.34
CA PHE A 96 7.43 -1.34 -9.88
C PHE A 96 7.45 -0.92 -11.35
N ASN A 97 8.62 -0.52 -11.79
CA ASN A 97 8.95 -0.28 -13.19
C ASN A 97 10.09 -1.21 -13.60
N ALA A 98 9.95 -1.90 -14.73
CA ALA A 98 10.91 -2.85 -15.24
C ALA A 98 11.06 -2.76 -16.76
N VAL A 99 12.25 -3.11 -17.27
CA VAL A 99 12.51 -3.29 -18.70
C VAL A 99 12.38 -4.77 -19.08
N GLU A 100 12.80 -5.66 -18.19
CA GLU A 100 12.79 -7.10 -18.38
C GLU A 100 12.22 -7.83 -17.17
N ASN A 101 11.88 -9.11 -17.33
CA ASN A 101 11.42 -9.99 -16.24
C ASN A 101 10.14 -9.50 -15.52
N VAL A 102 9.24 -8.82 -16.23
CA VAL A 102 8.03 -8.21 -15.68
C VAL A 102 7.17 -9.26 -14.96
N GLU A 103 7.03 -10.45 -15.51
CA GLU A 103 6.26 -11.57 -14.92
C GLU A 103 6.80 -11.97 -13.54
N ILE A 104 8.13 -12.03 -13.40
CA ILE A 104 8.80 -12.34 -12.13
C ILE A 104 8.48 -11.24 -11.10
N GLY A 105 8.50 -9.98 -11.54
CA GLY A 105 8.13 -8.84 -10.69
C GLY A 105 6.69 -8.92 -10.23
N ILE A 106 5.76 -9.20 -11.14
CA ILE A 106 4.32 -9.38 -10.85
C ILE A 106 4.11 -10.51 -9.83
N GLU A 107 4.69 -11.69 -10.10
CA GLU A 107 4.57 -12.84 -9.20
C GLU A 107 5.12 -12.52 -7.80
N THR A 108 6.32 -11.94 -7.74
CA THR A 108 6.95 -11.56 -6.46
C THR A 108 6.06 -10.58 -5.68
N LEU A 109 5.54 -9.55 -6.34
CA LEU A 109 4.71 -8.53 -5.71
C LEU A 109 3.38 -9.09 -5.21
N ILE A 110 2.68 -9.87 -6.05
CA ILE A 110 1.40 -10.50 -5.69
C ILE A 110 1.58 -11.41 -4.47
N ARG A 111 2.59 -12.25 -4.47
CA ARG A 111 2.85 -13.17 -3.35
C ARG A 111 3.20 -12.41 -2.08
N ALA A 112 4.08 -11.43 -2.16
CA ALA A 112 4.48 -10.64 -0.99
C ALA A 112 3.31 -9.91 -0.34
N ILE A 113 2.35 -9.44 -1.13
CA ILE A 113 1.19 -8.70 -0.63
C ILE A 113 0.10 -9.64 -0.10
N ASN A 114 -0.18 -10.77 -0.78
CA ASN A 114 -1.32 -11.64 -0.44
C ASN A 114 -0.96 -12.85 0.43
N GLU A 115 0.30 -13.20 0.53
CA GLU A 115 0.79 -14.30 1.35
C GLU A 115 1.68 -13.79 2.48
N ALA A 116 1.40 -12.61 3.01
CA ALA A 116 2.19 -12.03 4.08
C ALA A 116 2.10 -12.91 5.35
N ASP A 117 3.28 -13.20 5.88
CA ASP A 117 3.45 -13.95 7.13
C ASP A 117 4.36 -13.11 8.02
N PHE A 118 3.75 -12.30 8.87
CA PHE A 118 4.43 -11.38 9.78
C PHE A 118 4.14 -11.76 11.23
N ASN A 119 5.06 -11.42 12.10
CA ASN A 119 5.01 -11.72 13.52
C ASN A 119 5.15 -10.45 14.37
N GLN A 120 5.19 -10.60 15.70
CA GLN A 120 5.31 -9.47 16.61
C GLN A 120 6.63 -8.70 16.45
N GLU A 121 7.73 -9.37 16.11
CA GLU A 121 9.02 -8.73 15.88
C GLU A 121 8.98 -7.81 14.65
N ASP A 122 8.30 -8.26 13.57
CA ASP A 122 8.08 -7.46 12.37
C ASP A 122 7.26 -6.20 12.68
N ILE A 123 6.24 -6.32 13.54
CA ILE A 123 5.45 -5.18 14.01
C ILE A 123 6.34 -4.15 14.73
N GLU A 124 7.19 -4.58 15.67
CA GLU A 124 8.06 -3.68 16.40
C GLU A 124 9.11 -3.01 15.51
N LYS A 125 9.65 -3.75 14.55
CA LYS A 125 10.57 -3.21 13.53
C LYS A 125 9.90 -2.13 12.69
N THR A 126 8.68 -2.39 12.20
CA THR A 126 7.90 -1.44 11.41
C THR A 126 7.56 -0.17 12.21
N LYS A 127 7.22 -0.29 13.52
CA LYS A 127 7.05 0.88 14.39
C LYS A 127 8.29 1.76 14.40
N GLY A 128 9.47 1.16 14.47
CA GLY A 128 10.75 1.89 14.44
C GLY A 128 10.96 2.66 13.14
N ALA A 129 10.67 2.07 11.98
CA ALA A 129 10.79 2.70 10.68
C ALA A 129 9.85 3.90 10.55
N ILE A 130 8.57 3.72 10.88
CA ILE A 130 7.56 4.78 10.81
C ILE A 130 7.86 5.90 11.81
N TYR A 131 8.36 5.57 13.00
CA TYR A 131 8.81 6.58 13.97
C TYR A 131 9.84 7.54 13.36
N GLN A 132 10.83 7.01 12.66
CA GLN A 132 11.85 7.82 12.00
C GLN A 132 11.26 8.66 10.86
N GLU A 133 10.37 8.07 10.05
CA GLU A 133 9.69 8.79 8.98
C GLU A 133 8.85 9.96 9.50
N VAL A 134 8.01 9.73 10.50
CA VAL A 134 7.17 10.78 11.10
C VAL A 134 8.02 11.93 11.64
N ARG A 135 9.18 11.63 12.25
CA ARG A 135 10.12 12.67 12.70
C ARG A 135 10.66 13.49 11.53
N MET A 136 11.13 12.84 10.46
CA MET A 136 11.61 13.54 9.26
C MET A 136 10.51 14.40 8.62
N GLN A 137 9.29 13.91 8.59
CA GLN A 137 8.16 14.61 8.01
C GLN A 137 7.73 15.84 8.83
N ARG A 138 7.88 15.82 10.16
CA ARG A 138 7.61 16.99 11.03
C ARG A 138 8.53 18.17 10.74
N ASP A 139 9.75 17.90 10.29
CA ASP A 139 10.73 18.94 9.94
C ASP A 139 10.54 19.46 8.51
N ASN A 140 9.66 18.83 7.73
CA ASN A 140 9.38 19.24 6.34
C ASN A 140 8.37 20.39 6.31
N LYS A 141 8.85 21.60 6.04
CA LYS A 141 8.03 22.84 5.99
C LYS A 141 6.88 22.78 5.00
N PHE A 142 7.08 22.11 3.84
CA PHE A 142 6.02 21.99 2.83
C PHE A 142 4.91 21.06 3.31
N ARG A 143 5.25 20.00 4.03
CA ARG A 143 4.27 19.10 4.62
C ARG A 143 3.46 19.81 5.70
N VAL A 144 4.12 20.50 6.63
CA VAL A 144 3.46 21.28 7.66
C VAL A 144 2.50 22.31 7.05
N LEU A 145 2.95 23.03 6.00
CA LEU A 145 2.10 23.97 5.27
C LEU A 145 0.88 23.27 4.64
N ASN A 146 1.08 22.11 4.01
CA ASN A 146 0.00 21.35 3.41
C ASN A 146 -1.01 20.87 4.45
N ASP A 147 -0.56 20.37 5.59
CA ASP A 147 -1.42 19.92 6.69
C ASP A 147 -2.27 21.08 7.24
N VAL A 148 -1.67 22.24 7.46
CA VAL A 148 -2.38 23.45 7.89
C VAL A 148 -3.40 23.86 6.83
N LYS A 149 -3.02 23.87 5.55
CA LYS A 149 -3.91 24.18 4.43
C LYS A 149 -5.10 23.23 4.39
N MET A 150 -4.87 21.93 4.42
CA MET A 150 -5.91 20.92 4.33
C MET A 150 -6.87 20.95 5.50
N LYS A 151 -6.39 21.12 6.74
CA LYS A 151 -7.22 21.32 7.94
C LYS A 151 -8.13 22.54 7.86
N ASN A 152 -7.69 23.59 7.16
CA ASN A 152 -8.51 24.81 7.00
C ASN A 152 -9.50 24.74 5.83
N ILE A 153 -9.18 23.98 4.77
CA ILE A 153 -10.08 23.76 3.63
C ILE A 153 -11.20 22.79 4.00
N PHE A 154 -10.85 21.65 4.60
CA PHE A 154 -11.80 20.59 4.95
C PHE A 154 -12.35 20.76 6.36
N LYS A 155 -13.25 21.72 6.55
CA LYS A 155 -13.87 22.00 7.86
C LYS A 155 -14.94 20.99 8.29
N LYS A 156 -15.58 20.33 7.31
CA LYS A 156 -16.71 19.40 7.56
C LYS A 156 -16.27 17.92 7.49
N ILE A 157 -15.20 17.64 6.76
CA ILE A 157 -14.62 16.31 6.65
C ILE A 157 -13.30 16.35 7.41
N PRO A 158 -13.08 15.51 8.40
CA PRO A 158 -11.83 15.47 9.13
C PRO A 158 -10.66 15.26 8.16
N TYR A 159 -9.65 16.13 8.23
CA TYR A 159 -8.40 15.88 7.53
C TYR A 159 -7.73 14.66 8.14
N ILE A 160 -7.50 13.64 7.33
CA ILE A 160 -6.83 12.41 7.72
C ILE A 160 -5.36 12.50 7.33
N ASN A 161 -4.50 12.43 8.34
CA ASN A 161 -3.08 12.23 8.13
C ASN A 161 -2.82 10.74 7.90
N ASN A 162 -2.51 10.34 6.67
CA ASN A 162 -2.27 8.94 6.31
C ASN A 162 -1.11 8.30 7.08
N LEU A 163 -0.11 9.08 7.50
CA LEU A 163 0.99 8.60 8.36
C LEU A 163 0.52 8.18 9.75
N GLY A 164 -0.67 8.63 10.16
CA GLY A 164 -1.17 8.45 11.50
C GLY A 164 -0.58 9.42 12.53
N ASP A 165 -1.08 9.33 13.74
CA ASP A 165 -0.46 9.93 14.91
C ASP A 165 0.58 8.97 15.48
N LEU A 166 1.73 9.49 15.90
CA LEU A 166 2.82 8.68 16.41
C LEU A 166 2.41 7.82 17.62
N ASN A 167 1.56 8.38 18.50
CA ASN A 167 1.06 7.63 19.65
C ASN A 167 0.19 6.44 19.20
N ASN A 168 -0.63 6.61 18.18
CA ASN A 168 -1.44 5.53 17.62
C ASN A 168 -0.54 4.44 17.03
N VAL A 169 0.40 4.82 16.18
CA VAL A 169 1.32 3.88 15.52
C VAL A 169 2.11 3.05 16.53
N MET A 170 2.64 3.69 17.59
CA MET A 170 3.41 2.99 18.61
C MET A 170 2.58 2.01 19.46
N ASN A 171 1.26 2.17 19.48
CA ASN A 171 0.33 1.32 20.21
C ASN A 171 -0.41 0.30 19.36
N PHE A 172 -0.13 0.18 18.05
CA PHE A 172 -0.73 -0.87 17.23
C PHE A 172 -0.34 -2.25 17.75
N SER A 173 -1.34 -3.12 17.93
CA SER A 173 -1.12 -4.50 18.31
C SER A 173 -1.07 -5.42 17.08
N TYR A 174 -0.46 -6.58 17.23
CA TYR A 174 -0.45 -7.62 16.20
C TYR A 174 -1.87 -7.95 15.73
N GLU A 175 -2.83 -8.09 16.67
CA GLU A 175 -4.21 -8.44 16.39
C GLU A 175 -4.91 -7.36 15.54
N GLN A 176 -4.65 -6.07 15.81
CA GLN A 176 -5.22 -4.98 15.01
C GLN A 176 -4.65 -4.98 13.59
N VAL A 177 -3.34 -5.16 13.45
CA VAL A 177 -2.67 -5.22 12.13
C VAL A 177 -3.19 -6.43 11.35
N LYS A 178 -3.23 -7.61 11.98
CA LYS A 178 -3.73 -8.85 11.38
C LYS A 178 -5.20 -8.73 10.96
N LEU A 179 -6.04 -8.16 11.81
CA LEU A 179 -7.46 -7.89 11.52
C LEU A 179 -7.62 -7.05 10.26
N CYS A 180 -6.89 -5.93 10.15
CA CYS A 180 -6.97 -5.05 9.00
C CYS A 180 -6.39 -5.71 7.74
N TYR A 181 -5.29 -6.43 7.86
CA TYR A 181 -4.74 -7.19 6.75
C TYR A 181 -5.75 -8.21 6.21
N ASP A 182 -6.33 -9.04 7.07
CA ASP A 182 -7.32 -10.05 6.67
C ASP A 182 -8.60 -9.45 6.10
N ALA A 183 -9.03 -8.30 6.60
CA ALA A 183 -10.23 -7.62 6.12
C ALA A 183 -10.07 -7.01 4.72
N PHE A 184 -8.91 -6.44 4.41
CA PHE A 184 -8.75 -5.62 3.20
C PHE A 184 -7.82 -6.21 2.15
N TYR A 185 -6.84 -7.02 2.51
CA TYR A 185 -5.85 -7.59 1.59
C TYR A 185 -6.31 -8.95 1.06
N ASN A 186 -7.34 -8.88 0.22
CA ASN A 186 -7.85 -10.07 -0.47
C ASN A 186 -8.15 -9.73 -1.95
N PRO A 187 -8.07 -10.72 -2.86
CA PRO A 187 -8.06 -10.48 -4.30
C PRO A 187 -9.26 -9.69 -4.84
N ASN A 188 -10.47 -9.90 -4.29
CA ASN A 188 -11.67 -9.19 -4.72
C ASN A 188 -11.66 -7.70 -4.36
N ASN A 189 -10.79 -7.28 -3.44
CA ASN A 189 -10.56 -5.89 -3.05
C ASN A 189 -9.33 -5.27 -3.75
N GLN A 190 -8.75 -5.97 -4.74
CA GLN A 190 -7.48 -5.60 -5.36
C GLN A 190 -7.61 -5.40 -6.87
N ILE A 191 -6.75 -4.54 -7.39
CA ILE A 191 -6.65 -4.22 -8.81
C ILE A 191 -5.18 -4.26 -9.20
N VAL A 192 -4.87 -4.89 -10.33
CA VAL A 192 -3.55 -4.85 -10.96
C VAL A 192 -3.63 -4.06 -12.25
N VAL A 193 -2.76 -3.09 -12.42
CA VAL A 193 -2.63 -2.32 -13.65
C VAL A 193 -1.24 -2.56 -14.22
N VAL A 194 -1.18 -2.97 -15.47
CA VAL A 194 0.07 -3.18 -16.21
C VAL A 194 0.04 -2.27 -17.43
N ALA A 195 1.03 -1.41 -17.58
CA ALA A 195 1.13 -0.50 -18.70
C ALA A 195 2.57 -0.50 -19.27
N GLY A 196 2.71 -0.80 -20.56
CA GLY A 196 4.01 -0.84 -21.22
C GLY A 196 4.02 -1.68 -22.48
N ASN A 197 5.19 -2.19 -22.82
CA ASN A 197 5.38 -3.02 -24.01
C ASN A 197 5.08 -4.49 -23.72
#